data_1f183d622ac68827ebf6da001f054ee1
#
_entry.id   1f183d622ac68827ebf6da001f054ee1
#
_cell.length_a   1.000
_cell.length_b   1.000
_cell.length_c   1.000
_cell.angle_alpha   90.00
_cell.angle_beta   90.00
_cell.angle_gamma   90.00
#
_symmetry.space_group_name_H-M   'P 1'
#
loop_
_entity.id
_entity.type
_entity.pdbx_description
1 polymer ?
#
loop_
_entity_poly.entity_id
_entity_poly.type
_entity_poly.pdbx_seq_one_letter_code
_entity_poly.pdbx_strand_id
1 'polypeptide(L)'
;MVNITNFKAEDKPKNVLREIFNKQKELMEKYWTKPVGEDIDTLKGAQEIRKFSKYTIEELSEAYEAWDNIDHTHEELIDALHFLVEKLLISNLDFDKILIYSKRLEWTIWWDIKKCADLFKGKDKEFYYWKAAYRANIADNRLRNKEWKNEQIATNRELFYKESSQWFVSFLIALYNLGINEDKLRDLYSRKNQVNHFRIKSNY
;
A
#
# COMPACT_ATOMS: atom_id res chain seq x y z
N MET A 1 -40.20 5.43 -14.64
CA MET A 1 -39.10 4.64 -15.23
C MET A 1 -37.98 5.61 -15.52
N VAL A 2 -36.91 5.58 -14.71
CA VAL A 2 -35.72 6.42 -14.91
C VAL A 2 -34.85 5.68 -15.92
N ASN A 3 -34.59 6.31 -17.05
CA ASN A 3 -33.71 5.82 -18.11
C ASN A 3 -32.29 5.72 -17.53
N ILE A 4 -31.80 4.50 -17.30
CA ILE A 4 -30.39 4.22 -17.06
C ILE A 4 -29.68 4.24 -18.41
N THR A 5 -29.36 5.45 -18.88
CA THR A 5 -28.61 5.66 -20.12
C THR A 5 -27.17 5.22 -19.92
N ASN A 6 -26.74 4.28 -20.74
CA ASN A 6 -25.39 3.86 -21.14
C ASN A 6 -24.27 4.86 -20.78
N PHE A 7 -23.63 4.68 -19.63
CA PHE A 7 -22.30 5.20 -19.41
C PHE A 7 -21.33 4.35 -20.25
N LYS A 8 -20.72 4.98 -21.26
CA LYS A 8 -19.62 4.36 -22.01
C LYS A 8 -18.50 4.05 -21.03
N ALA A 9 -17.84 2.89 -21.19
CA ALA A 9 -16.75 2.43 -20.32
C ALA A 9 -15.57 3.41 -20.24
N GLU A 10 -15.51 4.39 -21.14
CA GLU A 10 -14.46 5.42 -21.23
C GLU A 10 -14.65 6.60 -20.25
N ASP A 11 -15.85 6.78 -19.67
CA ASP A 11 -16.18 7.94 -18.82
C ASP A 11 -16.08 7.68 -17.31
N LYS A 12 -15.63 6.51 -16.89
CA LYS A 12 -15.41 6.26 -15.46
C LYS A 12 -14.12 6.96 -15.02
N PRO A 13 -14.18 7.83 -13.99
CA PRO A 13 -12.95 8.41 -13.45
C PRO A 13 -11.98 7.29 -13.09
N LYS A 14 -10.75 7.36 -13.63
CA LYS A 14 -9.71 6.35 -13.37
C LYS A 14 -9.49 6.28 -11.87
N ASN A 15 -9.62 5.09 -11.29
CA ASN A 15 -9.40 4.88 -9.87
C ASN A 15 -7.90 5.09 -9.55
N VAL A 16 -7.59 6.08 -8.73
CA VAL A 16 -6.20 6.46 -8.41
C VAL A 16 -5.41 5.30 -7.80
N LEU A 17 -6.05 4.43 -7.03
CA LEU A 17 -5.36 3.29 -6.42
C LEU A 17 -4.97 2.25 -7.49
N ARG A 18 -5.82 2.02 -8.46
CA ARG A 18 -5.50 1.16 -9.62
C ARG A 18 -4.34 1.75 -10.43
N GLU A 19 -4.35 3.06 -10.65
CA GLU A 19 -3.25 3.75 -11.32
C GLU A 19 -1.92 3.59 -10.55
N ILE A 20 -1.96 3.73 -9.22
CA ILE A 20 -0.80 3.54 -8.35
C ILE A 20 -0.23 2.12 -8.49
N PHE A 21 -1.07 1.09 -8.38
CA PHE A 21 -0.62 -0.30 -8.54
C PHE A 21 -0.03 -0.58 -9.92
N ASN A 22 -0.64 -0.05 -10.97
CA ASN A 22 -0.13 -0.22 -12.34
C ASN A 22 1.22 0.47 -12.54
N LYS A 23 1.37 1.72 -12.08
CA LYS A 23 2.63 2.46 -12.16
C LYS A 23 3.73 1.78 -11.36
N GLN A 24 3.42 1.30 -10.15
CA GLN A 24 4.40 0.61 -9.33
C GLN A 24 4.83 -0.72 -9.95
N LYS A 25 3.89 -1.49 -10.48
CA LYS A 25 4.20 -2.72 -11.19
C LYS A 25 5.09 -2.46 -12.41
N GLU A 26 4.76 -1.45 -13.22
CA GLU A 26 5.58 -1.05 -14.38
C GLU A 26 7.00 -0.63 -13.96
N LEU A 27 7.13 0.11 -12.85
CA LEU A 27 8.42 0.47 -12.28
C LEU A 27 9.22 -0.77 -11.88
N MET A 28 8.62 -1.68 -11.13
CA MET A 28 9.26 -2.91 -10.67
C MET A 28 9.68 -3.81 -11.84
N GLU A 29 8.86 -3.99 -12.87
CA GLU A 29 9.16 -4.80 -14.04
C GLU A 29 10.36 -4.27 -14.85
N LYS A 30 10.62 -2.95 -14.82
CA LYS A 30 11.78 -2.35 -15.49
C LYS A 30 13.09 -2.59 -14.75
N TYR A 31 13.05 -2.72 -13.44
CA TYR A 31 14.25 -2.68 -12.60
C TYR A 31 14.52 -3.95 -11.81
N TRP A 32 13.53 -4.81 -11.72
CA TRP A 32 13.72 -6.11 -11.13
C TRP A 32 14.04 -7.13 -12.23
N THR A 33 15.17 -7.80 -12.07
CA THR A 33 15.59 -8.87 -12.99
C THR A 33 14.76 -10.15 -12.83
N LYS A 34 13.76 -10.16 -11.95
CA LYS A 34 12.89 -11.29 -11.64
C LYS A 34 11.43 -10.94 -11.86
N PRO A 35 10.56 -11.92 -12.18
CA PRO A 35 9.12 -11.72 -12.19
C PRO A 35 8.65 -11.16 -10.86
N VAL A 36 7.67 -10.24 -10.91
CA VAL A 36 7.02 -9.72 -9.70
C VAL A 36 6.27 -10.86 -9.02
N GLY A 37 6.70 -11.20 -7.82
CA GLY A 37 6.09 -12.23 -6.99
C GLY A 37 7.12 -13.12 -6.29
N GLU A 38 6.96 -13.26 -4.98
CA GLU A 38 7.76 -14.17 -4.16
C GLU A 38 6.89 -15.31 -3.63
N ASP A 39 7.52 -16.47 -3.43
CA ASP A 39 6.80 -17.58 -2.81
C ASP A 39 6.71 -17.39 -1.30
N ILE A 40 5.50 -17.03 -0.83
CA ILE A 40 5.22 -16.78 0.58
C ILE A 40 5.38 -18.02 1.47
N ASP A 41 5.51 -19.20 0.89
CA ASP A 41 5.67 -20.46 1.60
C ASP A 41 7.16 -20.82 1.80
N THR A 42 8.09 -20.00 1.28
CA THR A 42 9.52 -20.17 1.51
C THR A 42 10.05 -19.16 2.52
N LEU A 43 11.14 -19.53 3.20
CA LEU A 43 11.85 -18.60 4.10
C LEU A 43 12.34 -17.36 3.34
N LYS A 44 12.95 -17.57 2.17
CA LYS A 44 13.48 -16.50 1.32
C LYS A 44 12.38 -15.53 0.87
N GLY A 45 11.27 -16.04 0.36
CA GLY A 45 10.15 -15.20 -0.05
C GLY A 45 9.54 -14.43 1.13
N ALA A 46 9.39 -15.09 2.28
CA ALA A 46 8.92 -14.42 3.49
C ALA A 46 9.89 -13.32 3.99
N GLN A 47 11.21 -13.52 3.85
CA GLN A 47 12.21 -12.50 4.18
C GLN A 47 12.13 -11.30 3.26
N GLU A 48 12.07 -11.52 1.93
CA GLU A 48 11.94 -10.44 0.95
C GLU A 48 10.66 -9.61 1.18
N ILE A 49 9.53 -10.26 1.45
CA ILE A 49 8.28 -9.56 1.74
C ILE A 49 8.38 -8.72 3.01
N ARG A 50 8.99 -9.25 4.10
CA ARG A 50 9.19 -8.50 5.36
C ARG A 50 10.13 -7.31 5.19
N LYS A 51 11.11 -7.41 4.30
CA LYS A 51 12.03 -6.31 3.99
C LYS A 51 11.28 -5.05 3.56
N PHE A 52 10.29 -5.19 2.71
CA PHE A 52 9.45 -4.05 2.29
C PHE A 52 8.54 -3.53 3.41
N SER A 53 8.09 -4.40 4.31
CA SER A 53 7.41 -3.93 5.53
C SER A 53 8.31 -3.07 6.40
N LYS A 54 9.59 -3.47 6.52
CA LYS A 54 10.59 -2.70 7.27
C LYS A 54 10.79 -1.32 6.62
N TYR A 55 11.00 -1.27 5.30
CA TYR A 55 11.13 0.01 4.59
C TYR A 55 9.89 0.89 4.76
N THR A 56 8.68 0.34 4.64
CA THR A 56 7.44 1.09 4.90
C THR A 56 7.43 1.70 6.31
N ILE A 57 7.95 1.00 7.32
CA ILE A 57 7.98 1.50 8.71
C ILE A 57 9.10 2.53 8.90
N GLU A 58 10.24 2.39 8.22
CA GLU A 58 11.32 3.37 8.21
C GLU A 58 10.80 4.71 7.69
N GLU A 59 10.17 4.75 6.51
CA GLU A 59 9.57 5.97 5.96
C GLU A 59 8.43 6.53 6.83
N LEU A 60 7.65 5.68 7.48
CA LEU A 60 6.67 6.15 8.47
C LEU A 60 7.34 6.85 9.65
N SER A 61 8.51 6.39 10.07
CA SER A 61 9.26 7.00 11.16
C SER A 61 9.82 8.36 10.72
N GLU A 62 10.34 8.46 9.50
CA GLU A 62 10.80 9.72 8.90
C GLU A 62 9.65 10.72 8.75
N ALA A 63 8.48 10.26 8.28
CA ALA A 63 7.28 11.08 8.24
C ALA A 63 6.85 11.59 9.64
N TYR A 64 7.05 10.78 10.68
CA TYR A 64 6.76 11.17 12.05
C TYR A 64 7.76 12.22 12.56
N GLU A 65 9.05 12.07 12.27
CA GLU A 65 10.09 13.03 12.64
C GLU A 65 9.92 14.38 11.89
N ALA A 66 9.47 14.34 10.63
CA ALA A 66 9.23 15.50 9.79
C ALA A 66 7.93 16.27 10.11
N TRP A 67 7.22 15.91 11.13
CA TRP A 67 5.84 16.31 11.44
C TRP A 67 5.58 17.84 11.50
N ASP A 68 6.58 18.65 11.82
CA ASP A 68 6.46 20.11 11.81
C ASP A 68 6.53 20.72 10.39
N ASN A 69 6.96 19.92 9.41
CA ASN A 69 7.00 20.28 8.00
C ASN A 69 6.02 19.37 7.21
N ILE A 70 4.82 19.92 6.99
CA ILE A 70 3.72 19.13 6.36
C ILE A 70 4.06 18.62 4.97
N ASP A 71 4.83 19.36 4.18
CA ASP A 71 5.18 18.94 2.82
C ASP A 71 6.17 17.79 2.87
N HIS A 72 7.19 17.86 3.72
CA HIS A 72 8.13 16.77 3.94
C HIS A 72 7.44 15.53 4.54
N THR A 73 6.59 15.72 5.56
CA THR A 73 5.74 14.63 6.09
C THR A 73 4.98 13.91 4.98
N HIS A 74 4.40 14.67 4.03
CA HIS A 74 3.64 14.06 2.94
C HIS A 74 4.52 13.32 1.94
N GLU A 75 5.75 13.79 1.70
CA GLU A 75 6.72 13.10 0.84
C GLU A 75 7.07 11.74 1.43
N GLU A 76 7.41 11.66 2.73
CA GLU A 76 7.76 10.40 3.40
C GLU A 76 6.56 9.45 3.51
N LEU A 77 5.35 9.97 3.71
CA LEU A 77 4.14 9.15 3.65
C LEU A 77 3.90 8.53 2.27
N ILE A 78 4.28 9.21 1.20
CA ILE A 78 4.20 8.66 -0.15
C ILE A 78 5.30 7.62 -0.38
N ASP A 79 6.50 7.80 0.17
CA ASP A 79 7.57 6.80 0.11
C ASP A 79 7.18 5.53 0.86
N ALA A 80 6.60 5.68 2.05
CA ALA A 80 6.00 4.56 2.76
C ALA A 80 4.93 3.84 1.93
N LEU A 81 4.09 4.57 1.19
CA LEU A 81 3.10 3.97 0.30
C LEU A 81 3.74 3.22 -0.87
N HIS A 82 4.83 3.74 -1.46
CA HIS A 82 5.57 3.03 -2.50
C HIS A 82 6.03 1.66 -2.00
N PHE A 83 6.72 1.59 -0.87
CA PHE A 83 7.18 0.33 -0.29
C PHE A 83 6.04 -0.61 0.12
N LEU A 84 4.92 -0.06 0.61
CA LEU A 84 3.74 -0.86 0.92
C LEU A 84 3.14 -1.50 -0.34
N VAL A 85 3.01 -0.75 -1.44
CA VAL A 85 2.50 -1.27 -2.72
C VAL A 85 3.46 -2.30 -3.32
N GLU A 86 4.78 -2.07 -3.25
CA GLU A 86 5.79 -3.06 -3.62
C GLU A 86 5.63 -4.36 -2.84
N LYS A 87 5.52 -4.28 -1.51
CA LYS A 87 5.25 -5.44 -0.67
C LYS A 87 4.04 -6.23 -1.15
N LEU A 88 2.94 -5.54 -1.44
CA LEU A 88 1.71 -6.18 -1.88
C LEU A 88 1.91 -6.89 -3.22
N LEU A 89 2.55 -6.24 -4.18
CA LEU A 89 2.83 -6.80 -5.50
C LEU A 89 3.76 -8.01 -5.44
N ILE A 90 4.87 -7.95 -4.67
CA ILE A 90 5.76 -9.11 -4.51
C ILE A 90 5.10 -10.28 -3.76
N SER A 91 4.06 -9.99 -2.98
CA SER A 91 3.23 -11.00 -2.32
C SER A 91 2.15 -11.58 -3.24
N ASN A 92 2.14 -11.23 -4.53
CA ASN A 92 1.07 -11.59 -5.48
C ASN A 92 -0.32 -11.05 -5.07
N LEU A 93 -0.36 -9.93 -4.37
CA LEU A 93 -1.58 -9.26 -3.93
C LEU A 93 -1.76 -7.96 -4.71
N ASP A 94 -2.34 -8.07 -5.90
CA ASP A 94 -2.70 -6.94 -6.75
C ASP A 94 -3.95 -6.19 -6.24
N PHE A 95 -4.31 -5.10 -6.91
CA PHE A 95 -5.43 -4.28 -6.49
C PHE A 95 -6.78 -5.02 -6.50
N ASP A 96 -7.01 -5.92 -7.46
CA ASP A 96 -8.26 -6.69 -7.53
C ASP A 96 -8.39 -7.65 -6.35
N LYS A 97 -7.31 -8.31 -5.99
CA LYS A 97 -7.26 -9.16 -4.79
C LYS A 97 -7.46 -8.35 -3.50
N ILE A 98 -6.90 -7.13 -3.43
CA ILE A 98 -7.13 -6.24 -2.29
C ILE A 98 -8.61 -5.93 -2.14
N LEU A 99 -9.32 -5.62 -3.21
CA LEU A 99 -10.77 -5.39 -3.17
C LEU A 99 -11.52 -6.61 -2.63
N ILE A 100 -11.17 -7.81 -3.11
CA ILE A 100 -11.76 -9.07 -2.65
C ILE A 100 -11.51 -9.28 -1.14
N TYR A 101 -10.25 -9.24 -0.71
CA TYR A 101 -9.89 -9.56 0.68
C TYR A 101 -10.26 -8.46 1.68
N SER A 102 -10.36 -7.20 1.24
CA SER A 102 -10.88 -6.10 2.04
C SER A 102 -12.40 -6.02 2.04
N LYS A 103 -13.08 -6.83 1.19
CA LYS A 103 -14.53 -6.82 0.98
C LYS A 103 -15.04 -5.43 0.53
N ARG A 104 -14.33 -4.80 -0.39
CA ARG A 104 -14.67 -3.47 -0.93
C ARG A 104 -14.87 -3.54 -2.45
N LEU A 105 -15.63 -2.57 -2.95
CA LEU A 105 -15.86 -2.39 -4.37
C LEU A 105 -14.99 -1.24 -4.90
N GLU A 106 -14.53 -1.36 -6.12
CA GLU A 106 -13.62 -0.36 -6.71
C GLU A 106 -14.21 1.06 -6.71
N TRP A 107 -15.50 1.20 -7.02
CA TRP A 107 -16.16 2.52 -7.06
C TRP A 107 -16.53 3.08 -5.69
N THR A 108 -16.51 2.27 -4.63
CA THR A 108 -16.85 2.72 -3.27
C THR A 108 -15.64 2.89 -2.37
N ILE A 109 -14.46 2.44 -2.78
CA ILE A 109 -13.29 2.32 -1.88
C ILE A 109 -12.93 3.67 -1.23
N TRP A 110 -12.97 4.77 -1.98
CA TRP A 110 -12.67 6.09 -1.44
C TRP A 110 -13.80 6.60 -0.53
N TRP A 111 -15.04 6.33 -0.87
CA TRP A 111 -16.16 6.64 0.02
C TRP A 111 -16.08 5.84 1.32
N ASP A 112 -15.72 4.57 1.24
CA ASP A 112 -15.50 3.73 2.42
C ASP A 112 -14.32 4.22 3.26
N ILE A 113 -13.21 4.62 2.62
CA ILE A 113 -12.04 5.19 3.31
C ILE A 113 -12.44 6.47 4.03
N LYS A 114 -13.11 7.40 3.36
CA LYS A 114 -13.59 8.65 3.94
C LYS A 114 -14.51 8.39 5.14
N LYS A 115 -15.51 7.55 4.96
CA LYS A 115 -16.45 7.17 6.04
C LYS A 115 -15.73 6.55 7.23
N CYS A 116 -14.75 5.66 6.99
CA CYS A 116 -13.94 5.10 8.05
C CYS A 116 -13.01 6.14 8.69
N ALA A 117 -12.47 7.08 7.90
CA ALA A 117 -11.64 8.14 8.42
C ALA A 117 -12.40 9.07 9.36
N ASP A 118 -13.65 9.39 9.04
CA ASP A 118 -14.52 10.22 9.89
C ASP A 118 -14.70 9.61 11.29
N LEU A 119 -14.66 8.27 11.43
CA LEU A 119 -14.72 7.60 12.74
C LEU A 119 -13.49 7.83 13.62
N PHE A 120 -12.36 8.17 13.00
CA PHE A 120 -11.09 8.42 13.70
C PHE A 120 -10.70 9.91 13.67
N LYS A 121 -11.56 10.76 13.14
CA LYS A 121 -11.31 12.22 13.08
C LYS A 121 -11.02 12.77 14.48
N GLY A 122 -9.96 13.58 14.57
CA GLY A 122 -9.53 14.19 15.82
C GLY A 122 -8.66 13.30 16.71
N LYS A 123 -8.27 12.10 16.25
CA LYS A 123 -7.17 11.37 16.87
C LYS A 123 -5.86 12.10 16.60
N ASP A 124 -4.91 12.00 17.53
CA ASP A 124 -3.56 12.49 17.33
C ASP A 124 -2.84 11.75 16.20
N LYS A 125 -1.77 12.34 15.69
CA LYS A 125 -1.01 11.76 14.59
C LYS A 125 -0.37 10.44 15.00
N GLU A 126 0.09 10.30 16.23
CA GLU A 126 0.70 9.10 16.80
C GLU A 126 -0.24 7.89 16.66
N PHE A 127 -1.53 8.09 16.85
CA PHE A 127 -2.53 7.03 16.65
C PHE A 127 -2.47 6.42 15.25
N TYR A 128 -2.32 7.24 14.21
CA TYR A 128 -2.27 6.77 12.82
C TYR A 128 -0.97 6.02 12.52
N TYR A 129 0.17 6.55 12.95
CA TYR A 129 1.47 5.90 12.81
C TYR A 129 1.51 4.57 13.55
N TRP A 130 1.11 4.56 14.83
CA TRP A 130 1.02 3.33 15.61
C TRP A 130 0.11 2.29 14.97
N LYS A 131 -1.06 2.70 14.47
CA LYS A 131 -2.00 1.80 13.83
C LYS A 131 -1.45 1.20 12.54
N ALA A 132 -0.73 1.99 11.74
CA ALA A 132 -0.09 1.51 10.52
C ALA A 132 1.01 0.49 10.85
N ALA A 133 1.90 0.79 11.80
CA ALA A 133 2.96 -0.12 12.25
C ALA A 133 2.39 -1.42 12.87
N TYR A 134 1.36 -1.31 13.68
CA TYR A 134 0.68 -2.47 14.27
C TYR A 134 0.10 -3.39 13.17
N ARG A 135 -0.57 -2.83 12.17
CA ARG A 135 -1.11 -3.61 11.05
C ARG A 135 -0.04 -4.28 10.20
N ALA A 136 1.09 -3.62 9.98
CA ALA A 136 2.26 -4.20 9.34
C ALA A 136 2.71 -5.48 10.06
N ASN A 137 2.89 -5.39 11.38
CA ASN A 137 3.33 -6.52 12.20
C ASN A 137 2.31 -7.67 12.21
N ILE A 138 1.01 -7.38 12.23
CA ILE A 138 -0.03 -8.41 12.15
C ILE A 138 0.05 -9.15 10.80
N ALA A 139 0.17 -8.43 9.68
CA ALA A 139 0.31 -9.03 8.36
C ALA A 139 1.56 -9.91 8.28
N ASP A 140 2.71 -9.41 8.75
CA ASP A 140 3.99 -10.13 8.73
C ASP A 140 4.01 -11.36 9.63
N ASN A 141 3.27 -11.35 10.73
CA ASN A 141 3.11 -12.52 11.58
C ASN A 141 2.36 -13.67 10.91
N ARG A 142 1.61 -13.41 9.83
CA ARG A 142 0.95 -14.45 9.03
C ARG A 142 1.93 -15.20 8.12
N LEU A 143 3.06 -14.61 7.77
CA LEU A 143 4.17 -15.32 7.12
C LEU A 143 4.78 -16.29 8.12
N ARG A 144 4.60 -17.58 7.88
CA ARG A 144 4.91 -18.63 8.87
C ARG A 144 6.40 -18.95 8.96
N ASN A 145 7.13 -18.80 7.85
CA ASN A 145 8.54 -19.09 7.81
C ASN A 145 9.36 -17.94 8.39
N LYS A 146 10.15 -18.24 9.41
CA LYS A 146 10.97 -17.31 10.17
C LYS A 146 12.35 -17.93 10.42
N GLU A 147 13.38 -17.10 10.46
CA GLU A 147 14.79 -17.53 10.56
C GLU A 147 15.08 -18.47 11.75
N TRP A 148 14.39 -18.26 12.86
CA TRP A 148 14.57 -19.09 14.07
C TRP A 148 13.73 -20.37 14.09
N LYS A 149 13.00 -20.67 13.02
CA LYS A 149 12.22 -21.90 12.91
C LYS A 149 12.95 -22.91 12.05
N ASN A 150 13.12 -24.12 12.58
CA ASN A 150 13.77 -25.22 11.87
C ASN A 150 12.88 -25.89 10.81
N GLU A 151 11.57 -25.66 10.88
CA GLU A 151 10.60 -26.28 9.96
C GLU A 151 9.95 -25.22 9.07
N GLN A 152 9.83 -25.55 7.79
CA GLN A 152 9.04 -24.76 6.84
C GLN A 152 7.56 -25.12 7.00
N ILE A 153 6.73 -24.11 7.20
CA ILE A 153 5.30 -24.27 7.38
C ILE A 153 4.59 -23.43 6.32
N ALA A 154 3.65 -24.05 5.60
CA ALA A 154 2.84 -23.34 4.62
C ALA A 154 2.09 -22.14 5.27
N THR A 155 2.17 -21.01 4.62
CA THR A 155 1.46 -19.79 5.02
C THR A 155 -0.04 -19.94 4.72
N ASN A 156 -0.89 -19.60 5.68
CA ASN A 156 -2.31 -19.45 5.39
C ASN A 156 -2.49 -18.20 4.50
N ARG A 157 -2.55 -18.42 3.17
CA ARG A 157 -2.59 -17.38 2.14
C ARG A 157 -3.80 -16.46 2.31
N GLU A 158 -4.97 -17.02 2.58
CA GLU A 158 -6.19 -16.26 2.76
C GLU A 158 -6.06 -15.28 3.93
N LEU A 159 -5.58 -15.76 5.07
CA LEU A 159 -5.38 -14.93 6.25
C LEU A 159 -4.29 -13.88 6.03
N PHE A 160 -3.18 -14.24 5.39
CA PHE A 160 -2.11 -13.30 5.05
C PHE A 160 -2.62 -12.18 4.12
N TYR A 161 -3.35 -12.54 3.06
CA TYR A 161 -3.90 -11.57 2.11
C TYR A 161 -4.95 -10.67 2.75
N LYS A 162 -5.80 -11.22 3.61
CA LYS A 162 -6.77 -10.45 4.39
C LYS A 162 -6.09 -9.40 5.27
N GLU A 163 -5.10 -9.80 6.06
CA GLU A 163 -4.41 -8.86 6.96
C GLU A 163 -3.58 -7.82 6.18
N SER A 164 -2.95 -8.21 5.08
CA SER A 164 -2.22 -7.29 4.20
C SER A 164 -3.16 -6.27 3.53
N SER A 165 -4.33 -6.71 3.08
CA SER A 165 -5.36 -5.81 2.52
C SER A 165 -5.92 -4.87 3.59
N GLN A 166 -6.10 -5.34 4.83
CA GLN A 166 -6.53 -4.49 5.94
C GLN A 166 -5.44 -3.48 6.33
N TRP A 167 -4.17 -3.85 6.26
CA TRP A 167 -3.08 -2.91 6.45
C TRP A 167 -3.12 -1.80 5.41
N PHE A 168 -3.20 -2.14 4.12
CA PHE A 168 -3.31 -1.16 3.03
C PHE A 168 -4.47 -0.19 3.24
N VAL A 169 -5.68 -0.70 3.52
CA VAL A 169 -6.84 0.17 3.77
C VAL A 169 -6.65 1.04 5.01
N SER A 170 -6.07 0.50 6.10
CA SER A 170 -5.79 1.28 7.30
C SER A 170 -4.77 2.38 7.04
N PHE A 171 -3.79 2.12 6.16
CA PHE A 171 -2.81 3.09 5.73
C PHE A 171 -3.47 4.23 4.93
N LEU A 172 -4.35 3.92 3.98
CA LEU A 172 -5.11 4.94 3.25
C LEU A 172 -6.01 5.79 4.14
N ILE A 173 -6.61 5.20 5.17
CA ILE A 173 -7.37 5.94 6.19
C ILE A 173 -6.45 6.90 6.96
N ALA A 174 -5.23 6.48 7.27
CA ALA A 174 -4.22 7.33 7.91
C ALA A 174 -3.82 8.49 6.98
N LEU A 175 -3.49 8.22 5.71
CA LEU A 175 -3.19 9.24 4.72
C LEU A 175 -4.29 10.30 4.63
N TYR A 176 -5.55 9.85 4.55
CA TYR A 176 -6.69 10.76 4.46
C TYR A 176 -6.80 11.68 5.70
N ASN A 177 -6.65 11.14 6.91
CA ASN A 177 -6.69 11.92 8.14
C ASN A 177 -5.47 12.82 8.33
N LEU A 178 -4.34 12.50 7.69
CA LEU A 178 -3.13 13.32 7.67
C LEU A 178 -3.11 14.34 6.51
N GLY A 179 -4.24 14.52 5.83
CA GLY A 179 -4.44 15.57 4.82
C GLY A 179 -4.12 15.17 3.38
N ILE A 180 -3.93 13.88 3.10
CA ILE A 180 -3.72 13.35 1.75
C ILE A 180 -5.03 12.71 1.26
N ASN A 181 -5.87 13.51 0.61
CA ASN A 181 -7.08 13.03 -0.08
C ASN A 181 -6.74 12.41 -1.45
N GLU A 182 -7.75 11.96 -2.19
CA GLU A 182 -7.59 11.28 -3.48
C GLU A 182 -6.81 12.11 -4.52
N ASP A 183 -7.14 13.39 -4.65
CA ASP A 183 -6.49 14.26 -5.65
C ASP A 183 -5.02 14.55 -5.28
N LYS A 184 -4.78 14.85 -4.00
CA LYS A 184 -3.42 15.06 -3.50
C LYS A 184 -2.58 13.79 -3.59
N LEU A 185 -3.17 12.63 -3.33
CA LEU A 185 -2.50 11.35 -3.48
C LEU A 185 -2.07 11.10 -4.93
N ARG A 186 -2.96 11.36 -5.89
CA ARG A 186 -2.64 11.22 -7.33
C ARG A 186 -1.46 12.09 -7.74
N ASP A 187 -1.46 13.35 -7.32
CA ASP A 187 -0.41 14.31 -7.64
C ASP A 187 0.94 13.92 -7.01
N LEU A 188 0.98 13.73 -5.70
CA LEU A 188 2.20 13.38 -4.98
C LEU A 188 2.81 12.06 -5.47
N TYR A 189 1.99 11.02 -5.61
CA TYR A 189 2.46 9.71 -6.09
C TYR A 189 3.01 9.79 -7.52
N SER A 190 2.36 10.58 -8.39
CA SER A 190 2.82 10.73 -9.77
C SER A 190 4.17 11.44 -9.85
N ARG A 191 4.38 12.49 -9.05
CA ARG A 191 5.68 13.19 -8.96
C ARG A 191 6.78 12.26 -8.46
N LYS A 192 6.53 11.54 -7.36
CA LYS A 192 7.52 10.60 -6.81
C LYS A 192 7.86 9.47 -7.78
N ASN A 193 6.87 8.91 -8.45
CA ASN A 193 7.09 7.89 -9.47
C ASN A 193 7.99 8.41 -10.61
N GLN A 194 7.81 9.67 -11.06
CA GLN A 194 8.69 10.30 -12.05
C GLN A 194 10.13 10.44 -11.53
N VAL A 195 10.32 10.86 -10.28
CA VAL A 195 11.64 10.96 -9.66
C VAL A 195 12.32 9.58 -9.61
N ASN A 196 11.59 8.54 -9.22
CA ASN A 196 12.12 7.18 -9.19
C ASN A 196 12.53 6.70 -10.59
N HIS A 197 11.71 6.95 -11.61
CA HIS A 197 12.09 6.67 -13.01
C HIS A 197 13.36 7.40 -13.43
N PHE A 198 13.54 8.67 -13.02
CA PHE A 198 14.74 9.44 -13.33
C PHE A 198 15.98 8.88 -12.63
N ARG A 199 15.89 8.62 -11.32
CA ARG A 199 17.01 8.06 -10.53
C ARG A 199 17.54 6.78 -11.16
N ILE A 200 16.67 5.91 -11.60
CA ILE A 200 17.05 4.63 -12.19
C ILE A 200 17.67 4.80 -13.57
N LYS A 201 17.15 5.72 -14.41
CA LYS A 201 17.76 6.02 -15.72
C LYS A 201 19.16 6.63 -15.61
N SER A 202 19.41 7.36 -14.53
CA SER A 202 20.70 8.02 -14.27
C SER A 202 21.70 7.17 -13.51
N ASN A 203 21.39 5.91 -13.20
CA ASN A 203 22.21 5.02 -12.36
C ASN A 203 22.58 5.65 -11.00
N TYR A 204 21.66 6.45 -10.47
CA TYR A 204 21.82 7.13 -9.19
C TYR A 204 21.46 6.18 -8.04
#